data_26a0125cebea30f0a927a7e28e00b4bb
#
_entry.id   26a0125cebea30f0a927a7e28e00b4bb
#
_cell.length_a   1.000
_cell.length_b   1.000
_cell.length_c   1.000
_cell.angle_alpha   90.00
_cell.angle_beta   90.00
_cell.angle_gamma   90.00
#
_symmetry.space_group_name_H-M   'P 1'
#
loop_
_entity.id
_entity.type
_entity.pdbx_description
1 polymer ?
#
loop_
_entity_poly.entity_id
_entity_poly.type
_entity_poly.pdbx_seq_one_letter_code
_entity_poly.pdbx_strand_id
1 'polypeptide(L)'
;RRILDSKNTLDKKYVIEITSDKGTAELKAIPDSGNKLTDFFSGLPVIFCSTEKCREICPDTIIKIFSGENPESVDLKGIRIIPCHTVSGSGTAVCFKPKKIVIKTEGTQKETDALIGFTKDGLNSGEFDAVFNPNIL
;
A
#
# COMPACT_ATOMS: atom_id res chain seq x y z
N ARG A 1 16.22 -25.26 2.64
CA ARG A 1 16.81 -24.03 2.13
C ARG A 1 15.75 -22.97 1.81
N ARG A 2 14.62 -23.40 1.23
CA ARG A 2 13.51 -22.47 0.97
C ARG A 2 12.96 -21.88 2.26
N ILE A 3 12.94 -22.67 3.31
CA ILE A 3 12.51 -22.21 4.62
C ILE A 3 13.43 -21.10 5.12
N LEU A 4 14.74 -21.24 4.89
CA LEU A 4 15.71 -20.21 5.25
C LEU A 4 15.50 -18.94 4.44
N ASP A 5 15.20 -19.08 3.14
CA ASP A 5 14.94 -17.92 2.29
C ASP A 5 13.68 -17.18 2.75
N SER A 6 12.62 -17.91 3.08
CA SER A 6 11.40 -17.32 3.61
C SER A 6 11.65 -16.60 4.94
N LYS A 7 12.41 -17.21 5.81
CA LYS A 7 12.79 -16.61 7.09
C LYS A 7 13.60 -15.35 6.88
N ASN A 8 14.56 -15.38 5.94
CA ASN A 8 15.33 -14.19 5.60
C ASN A 8 14.46 -13.07 5.08
N THR A 9 13.47 -13.40 4.25
CA THR A 9 12.54 -12.42 3.73
C THR A 9 11.76 -11.74 4.85
N LEU A 10 11.28 -12.52 5.81
CA LEU A 10 10.51 -11.98 6.93
C LEU A 10 11.36 -11.18 7.91
N ASP A 11 12.64 -11.54 8.06
CA ASP A 11 13.54 -10.88 9.00
C ASP A 11 14.20 -9.62 8.43
N LYS A 12 14.17 -9.45 7.10
CA LYS A 12 14.79 -8.30 6.47
C LYS A 12 13.99 -7.04 6.69
N LYS A 13 14.70 -5.93 6.72
CA LYS A 13 14.08 -4.61 6.76
C LYS A 13 13.86 -4.12 5.34
N TYR A 14 12.65 -3.65 5.08
CA TYR A 14 12.27 -3.15 3.77
C TYR A 14 11.88 -1.69 3.84
N VAL A 15 12.23 -0.97 2.79
CA VAL A 15 11.77 0.40 2.57
C VAL A 15 11.09 0.42 1.21
N ILE A 16 9.91 1.00 1.15
CA ILE A 16 9.21 1.18 -0.11
C ILE A 16 9.26 2.66 -0.45
N GLU A 17 9.79 2.96 -1.64
CA GLU A 17 9.80 4.32 -2.17
C GLU A 17 8.68 4.43 -3.20
N ILE A 18 7.77 5.37 -2.97
CA ILE A 18 6.60 5.56 -3.82
C ILE A 18 6.68 6.95 -4.44
N THR A 19 6.61 7.00 -5.76
CA THR A 19 6.60 8.26 -6.51
C THR A 19 5.25 8.45 -7.18
N SER A 20 4.65 9.60 -6.96
CA SER A 20 3.40 10.00 -7.61
C SER A 20 3.61 11.33 -8.33
N ASP A 21 2.56 11.87 -8.93
CA ASP A 21 2.61 13.20 -9.54
C ASP A 21 2.96 14.30 -8.54
N LYS A 22 2.73 14.07 -7.26
CA LYS A 22 2.90 15.07 -6.21
C LYS A 22 4.27 15.01 -5.56
N GLY A 23 4.98 13.91 -5.67
CA GLY A 23 6.29 13.77 -5.04
C GLY A 23 6.66 12.32 -4.74
N THR A 24 7.58 12.15 -3.81
CA THR A 24 8.09 10.84 -3.43
C THR A 24 8.05 10.69 -1.92
N ALA A 25 7.67 9.49 -1.45
CA ALA A 25 7.68 9.15 -0.03
C ALA A 25 8.43 7.85 0.18
N GLU A 26 9.12 7.74 1.31
CA GLU A 26 9.76 6.51 1.74
C GLU A 26 9.05 5.97 2.96
N LEU A 27 8.73 4.69 2.95
CA LEU A 27 7.96 4.04 3.99
C LEU A 27 8.69 2.82 4.51
N LYS A 28 8.69 2.64 5.81
CA LYS A 28 9.14 1.39 6.42
C LYS A 28 8.08 0.34 6.16
N ALA A 29 8.48 -0.79 5.58
CA ALA A 29 7.53 -1.79 5.14
C ALA A 29 7.82 -3.15 5.72
N ILE A 30 6.78 -3.93 5.89
CA ILE A 30 6.86 -5.29 6.40
C ILE A 30 6.15 -6.24 5.42
N PRO A 31 6.77 -7.40 5.11
CA PRO A 31 6.07 -8.40 4.32
C PRO A 31 5.00 -9.09 5.16
N ASP A 32 3.87 -9.36 4.54
CA ASP A 32 2.74 -10.05 5.18
C ASP A 32 2.09 -10.97 4.16
N SER A 33 2.31 -12.27 4.30
CA SER A 33 1.76 -13.25 3.39
C SER A 33 0.24 -13.34 3.46
N GLY A 34 -0.35 -12.83 4.53
CA GLY A 34 -1.80 -12.74 4.66
C GLY A 34 -2.43 -11.63 3.84
N ASN A 35 -1.63 -10.69 3.36
CA ASN A 35 -2.14 -9.63 2.50
C ASN A 35 -2.23 -10.14 1.06
N LYS A 36 -3.39 -10.66 0.70
CA LYS A 36 -3.64 -11.24 -0.62
C LYS A 36 -4.54 -10.38 -1.50
N LEU A 37 -4.80 -9.16 -1.08
CA LEU A 37 -5.72 -8.29 -1.81
C LEU A 37 -5.13 -7.90 -3.15
N THR A 38 -5.92 -8.11 -4.20
CA THR A 38 -5.57 -7.69 -5.57
C THR A 38 -6.75 -6.95 -6.16
N ASP A 39 -6.43 -6.08 -7.13
CA ASP A 39 -7.46 -5.39 -7.89
C ASP A 39 -8.01 -6.35 -8.95
N PHE A 40 -9.32 -6.56 -8.93
CA PHE A 40 -9.98 -7.48 -9.84
C PHE A 40 -9.73 -7.13 -11.32
N PHE A 41 -9.69 -5.84 -11.63
CA PHE A 41 -9.58 -5.41 -13.03
C PHE A 41 -8.15 -5.46 -13.57
N SER A 42 -7.19 -5.02 -12.78
CA SER A 42 -5.79 -4.97 -13.23
C SER A 42 -4.99 -6.19 -12.82
N GLY A 43 -5.46 -6.94 -11.83
CA GLY A 43 -4.70 -8.04 -11.26
C GLY A 43 -3.54 -7.59 -10.37
N LEU A 44 -3.39 -6.29 -10.16
CA LEU A 44 -2.28 -5.77 -9.38
C LEU A 44 -2.50 -6.01 -7.88
N PRO A 45 -1.44 -6.34 -7.15
CA PRO A 45 -1.54 -6.46 -5.71
C PRO A 45 -1.68 -5.07 -5.06
N VAL A 46 -2.21 -5.06 -3.85
CA VAL A 46 -2.39 -3.82 -3.08
C VAL A 46 -1.38 -3.80 -1.94
N ILE A 47 -0.63 -2.72 -1.87
CA ILE A 47 0.25 -2.43 -0.75
C ILE A 47 -0.51 -1.48 0.17
N PHE A 48 -0.77 -1.91 1.40
CA PHE A 48 -1.46 -1.05 2.36
C PHE A 48 -0.47 -0.11 3.02
N CYS A 49 -0.83 1.16 3.06
CA CYS A 49 0.05 2.20 3.57
C CYS A 49 -0.64 3.06 4.63
N SER A 50 0.17 3.69 5.47
CA SER A 50 -0.30 4.69 6.40
C SER A 50 -0.71 5.94 5.64
N THR A 51 -1.94 6.39 5.85
CA THR A 51 -2.44 7.61 5.21
C THR A 51 -1.59 8.81 5.63
N GLU A 52 -1.22 8.86 6.88
CA GLU A 52 -0.42 9.96 7.41
C GLU A 52 0.94 10.08 6.72
N LYS A 53 1.63 8.94 6.54
CA LYS A 53 2.95 8.94 5.92
C LYS A 53 2.90 9.17 4.42
N CYS A 54 1.76 8.92 3.79
CA CYS A 54 1.59 9.07 2.34
C CYS A 54 0.91 10.39 1.97
N ARG A 55 0.66 11.27 2.92
CA ARG A 55 -0.09 12.49 2.66
C ARG A 55 0.51 13.34 1.54
N GLU A 56 1.83 13.38 1.42
CA GLU A 56 2.52 14.18 0.42
C GLU A 56 2.39 13.64 -0.99
N ILE A 57 2.14 12.34 -1.13
CA ILE A 57 2.05 11.69 -2.45
C ILE A 57 0.64 11.26 -2.80
N CYS A 58 -0.26 11.29 -1.86
CA CYS A 58 -1.62 10.78 -2.01
C CYS A 58 -2.45 11.74 -2.87
N PRO A 59 -3.24 11.22 -3.82
CA PRO A 59 -4.16 12.08 -4.57
C PRO A 59 -5.12 12.82 -3.65
N ASP A 60 -5.44 14.05 -4.01
CA ASP A 60 -6.34 14.87 -3.21
C ASP A 60 -7.70 14.20 -3.01
N THR A 61 -8.17 13.46 -4.00
CA THR A 61 -9.43 12.72 -3.91
C THR A 61 -9.44 11.77 -2.72
N ILE A 62 -8.35 11.04 -2.50
CA ILE A 62 -8.26 10.11 -1.37
C ILE A 62 -8.28 10.86 -0.05
N ILE A 63 -7.57 11.97 0.02
CA ILE A 63 -7.55 12.80 1.23
C ILE A 63 -8.97 13.29 1.54
N LYS A 64 -9.70 13.74 0.53
CA LYS A 64 -11.09 14.20 0.69
C LYS A 64 -12.01 13.10 1.17
N ILE A 65 -11.87 11.89 0.62
CA ILE A 65 -12.68 10.75 1.04
C ILE A 65 -12.48 10.47 2.53
N PHE A 66 -11.24 10.45 2.99
CA PHE A 66 -10.94 10.17 4.39
C PHE A 66 -11.25 11.32 5.33
N SER A 67 -11.41 12.52 4.82
CA SER A 67 -11.84 13.66 5.64
C SER A 67 -13.35 13.76 5.77
N GLY A 68 -14.09 12.80 5.21
CA GLY A 68 -15.54 12.72 5.40
C GLY A 68 -16.35 13.40 4.32
N GLU A 69 -15.74 13.83 3.24
CA GLU A 69 -16.49 14.40 2.13
C GLU A 69 -17.33 13.34 1.43
N ASN A 70 -18.47 13.74 0.92
CA ASN A 70 -19.36 12.85 0.19
C ASN A 70 -18.65 12.32 -1.07
N PRO A 71 -18.55 10.99 -1.25
CA PRO A 71 -17.94 10.44 -2.46
C PRO A 71 -18.56 10.93 -3.76
N GLU A 72 -19.82 11.30 -3.74
CA GLU A 72 -20.51 11.82 -4.93
C GLU A 72 -20.01 13.20 -5.33
N SER A 73 -19.35 13.93 -4.42
CA SER A 73 -18.86 15.27 -4.68
C SER A 73 -17.39 15.29 -5.12
N VAL A 74 -16.75 14.12 -5.21
CA VAL A 74 -15.33 14.04 -5.61
C VAL A 74 -15.18 13.24 -6.89
N ASP A 75 -14.15 13.58 -7.66
CA ASP A 75 -13.82 12.86 -8.90
C ASP A 75 -13.04 11.60 -8.55
N LEU A 76 -13.63 10.45 -8.81
CA LEU A 76 -13.02 9.15 -8.53
C LEU A 76 -12.13 8.63 -9.66
N LYS A 77 -11.84 9.45 -10.65
CA LYS A 77 -10.97 9.04 -11.76
C LYS A 77 -9.59 8.65 -11.22
N GLY A 78 -9.13 7.47 -11.62
CA GLY A 78 -7.84 6.96 -11.15
C GLY A 78 -7.88 6.33 -9.77
N ILE A 79 -9.04 6.28 -9.14
CA ILE A 79 -9.21 5.73 -7.81
C ILE A 79 -9.93 4.38 -7.93
N ARG A 80 -9.43 3.38 -7.19
CA ARG A 80 -10.04 2.06 -7.10
C ARG A 80 -10.54 1.86 -5.67
N ILE A 81 -11.81 1.50 -5.54
CA ILE A 81 -12.39 1.19 -4.24
C ILE A 81 -12.61 -0.31 -4.20
N ILE A 82 -11.88 -1.00 -3.32
CA ILE A 82 -11.83 -2.46 -3.30
C ILE A 82 -12.35 -2.98 -1.97
N PRO A 83 -13.39 -3.84 -1.97
CA PRO A 83 -13.82 -4.47 -0.72
C PRO A 83 -12.71 -5.33 -0.13
N CYS A 84 -12.53 -5.28 1.17
CA CYS A 84 -11.52 -6.05 1.86
C CYS A 84 -11.96 -6.37 3.28
N HIS A 85 -11.26 -7.33 3.90
CA HIS A 85 -11.46 -7.65 5.31
C HIS A 85 -10.43 -6.87 6.12
N THR A 86 -10.91 -6.26 7.20
CA THR A 86 -10.06 -5.54 8.14
C THR A 86 -10.16 -6.20 9.51
N VAL A 87 -9.36 -5.73 10.45
CA VAL A 87 -9.40 -6.24 11.84
C VAL A 87 -10.79 -6.08 12.45
N SER A 88 -11.50 -5.02 12.08
CA SER A 88 -12.85 -4.73 12.59
C SER A 88 -13.96 -5.40 11.78
N GLY A 89 -13.61 -6.21 10.77
CA GLY A 89 -14.59 -6.90 9.92
C GLY A 89 -14.42 -6.53 8.46
N SER A 90 -15.53 -6.38 7.75
CA SER A 90 -15.48 -5.98 6.35
C SER A 90 -15.31 -4.47 6.22
N GLY A 91 -14.61 -4.07 5.18
CA GLY A 91 -14.37 -2.67 4.90
C GLY A 91 -14.00 -2.47 3.44
N THR A 92 -13.45 -1.30 3.14
CA THR A 92 -12.99 -0.99 1.79
C THR A 92 -11.59 -0.40 1.84
N ALA A 93 -10.82 -0.73 0.82
CA ALA A 93 -9.54 -0.08 0.56
C ALA A 93 -9.73 0.93 -0.55
N VAL A 94 -9.23 2.14 -0.34
CA VAL A 94 -9.24 3.19 -1.35
C VAL A 94 -7.84 3.25 -1.92
N CYS A 95 -7.71 3.00 -3.22
CA CYS A 95 -6.41 2.74 -3.82
C CYS A 95 -6.15 3.64 -5.02
N PHE A 96 -4.86 3.88 -5.29
CA PHE A 96 -4.45 4.54 -6.53
C PHE A 96 -3.18 3.87 -7.05
N LYS A 97 -2.91 4.04 -8.34
CA LYS A 97 -1.68 3.54 -8.95
C LYS A 97 -0.66 4.67 -9.02
N PRO A 98 0.45 4.58 -8.27
CA PRO A 98 1.48 5.60 -8.35
C PRO A 98 2.29 5.46 -9.65
N LYS A 99 3.15 6.42 -9.93
CA LYS A 99 4.02 6.37 -11.10
C LYS A 99 5.08 5.30 -10.96
N LYS A 100 5.61 5.11 -9.76
CA LYS A 100 6.73 4.20 -9.55
C LYS A 100 6.74 3.72 -8.11
N ILE A 101 7.05 2.44 -7.93
CA ILE A 101 7.25 1.83 -6.63
C ILE A 101 8.56 1.06 -6.67
N VAL A 102 9.45 1.34 -5.72
CA VAL A 102 10.72 0.63 -5.58
C VAL A 102 10.79 0.05 -4.18
N ILE A 103 11.03 -1.25 -4.08
CA ILE A 103 11.23 -1.94 -2.81
C ILE A 103 12.72 -2.12 -2.61
N LYS A 104 13.23 -1.62 -1.48
CA LYS A 104 14.64 -1.63 -1.15
C LYS A 104 14.91 -2.47 0.08
N THR A 105 15.93 -3.28 0.05
CA THR A 105 16.40 -4.03 1.21
C THR A 105 17.88 -4.37 1.03
N GLU A 106 18.68 -4.20 2.09
CA GLU A 106 20.06 -4.66 2.20
C GLU A 106 20.89 -4.62 0.90
N GLY A 107 20.99 -3.44 0.29
CA GLY A 107 21.80 -3.25 -0.91
C GLY A 107 21.14 -3.67 -2.20
N THR A 108 19.94 -4.16 -2.17
CA THR A 108 19.20 -4.51 -3.38
C THR A 108 17.93 -3.67 -3.49
N GLN A 109 17.47 -3.50 -4.71
CA GLN A 109 16.21 -2.80 -4.94
C GLN A 109 15.51 -3.40 -6.15
N LYS A 110 14.18 -3.32 -6.13
CA LYS A 110 13.35 -3.88 -7.19
C LYS A 110 12.18 -2.94 -7.44
N GLU A 111 12.00 -2.57 -8.69
CA GLU A 111 10.81 -1.85 -9.10
C GLU A 111 9.65 -2.83 -9.25
N THR A 112 8.48 -2.47 -8.79
CA THR A 112 7.30 -3.33 -8.86
C THR A 112 6.07 -2.54 -9.24
N ASP A 113 5.08 -3.22 -9.80
CA ASP A 113 3.77 -2.65 -10.09
C ASP A 113 2.78 -3.10 -9.03
N ALA A 114 2.11 -2.13 -8.43
CA ALA A 114 1.11 -2.40 -7.41
C ALA A 114 0.23 -1.16 -7.24
N LEU A 115 -0.90 -1.34 -6.57
CA LEU A 115 -1.71 -0.23 -6.10
C LEU A 115 -1.31 0.11 -4.68
N ILE A 116 -1.40 1.38 -4.34
CA ILE A 116 -1.24 1.83 -2.96
C ILE A 116 -2.64 2.01 -2.40
N GLY A 117 -2.91 1.33 -1.30
CA GLY A 117 -4.24 1.30 -0.71
C GLY A 117 -4.27 1.79 0.73
N PHE A 118 -5.38 2.36 1.10
CA PHE A 118 -5.62 2.89 2.44
C PHE A 118 -6.95 2.39 2.95
N THR A 119 -7.01 2.06 4.23
CA THR A 119 -8.26 1.71 4.89
C THR A 119 -8.60 2.75 5.94
N LYS A 120 -9.88 2.84 6.29
CA LYS A 120 -10.35 3.79 7.30
C LYS A 120 -9.65 3.57 8.64
N ASP A 121 -9.42 2.31 8.99
CA ASP A 121 -8.78 1.97 10.26
C ASP A 121 -7.28 2.20 10.26
N GLY A 122 -6.69 2.36 9.08
CA GLY A 122 -5.26 2.53 8.95
C GLY A 122 -4.47 1.27 9.29
N LEU A 123 -3.19 1.42 9.51
CA LEU A 123 -2.33 0.35 9.97
C LEU A 123 -2.24 0.39 11.49
N ASN A 124 -2.38 -0.75 12.13
CA ASN A 124 -2.37 -0.85 13.58
C ASN A 124 -0.97 -0.78 14.20
N SER A 125 0.07 -0.90 13.39
CA SER A 125 1.44 -0.91 13.91
C SER A 125 2.04 0.47 13.85
N GLY A 126 2.57 0.96 14.97
CA GLY A 126 3.34 2.19 15.01
C GLY A 126 4.74 2.05 14.45
N GLU A 127 5.19 0.83 14.18
CA GLU A 127 6.55 0.55 13.71
C GLU A 127 6.68 0.56 12.19
N PHE A 128 5.58 0.30 11.49
CA PHE A 128 5.60 0.17 10.05
C PHE A 128 4.62 1.12 9.39
N ASP A 129 4.98 1.58 8.22
CA ASP A 129 4.18 2.51 7.44
C ASP A 129 3.50 1.84 6.26
N ALA A 130 3.92 0.62 5.91
CA ALA A 130 3.38 -0.12 4.78
C ALA A 130 3.45 -1.63 5.00
N VAL A 131 2.51 -2.34 4.38
CA VAL A 131 2.41 -3.80 4.43
C VAL A 131 2.23 -4.32 3.02
N PHE A 132 3.03 -5.30 2.62
CA PHE A 132 2.97 -5.83 1.27
C PHE A 132 3.07 -7.35 1.26
N ASN A 133 2.53 -7.99 0.21
CA ASN A 133 2.65 -9.43 0.05
C ASN A 133 4.06 -9.76 -0.47
N PRO A 134 4.80 -10.68 0.20
CA PRO A 134 6.16 -11.00 -0.22
C PRO A 134 6.26 -11.60 -1.62
N ASN A 135 5.17 -12.05 -2.21
CA ASN A 135 5.19 -12.56 -3.58
C ASN A 135 5.54 -11.51 -4.62
N ILE A 136 5.50 -10.22 -4.27
CA ILE A 136 5.88 -9.16 -5.19
C ILE A 136 7.39 -8.98 -5.30
N LEU A 137 8.16 -9.64 -4.46
CA LEU A 137 9.62 -9.52 -4.44
C LEU A 137 10.31 -10.28 -5.59
#